data_5450800bb0422bb5e9150abdb8b1b790
#
_entry.id   5450800bb0422bb5e9150abdb8b1b790
#
_cell.length_a   1.000
_cell.length_b   1.000
_cell.length_c   1.000
_cell.angle_alpha   90.00
_cell.angle_beta   90.00
_cell.angle_gamma   90.00
#
_symmetry.space_group_name_H-M   'P 1'
#
loop_
_entity.id
_entity.type
_entity.pdbx_description
1 polymer ?
#
loop_
_entity_poly.entity_id
_entity_poly.type
_entity_poly.pdbx_seq_one_letter_code
_entity_poly.pdbx_strand_id
1 'polypeptide(L)'
;MSNDKQLRFRPDGTFKIVQFTDVHHNSDGNNSIPTFELMEEVLAKETPDLVVFTGDLISSHGDPRPKDAIREVTAVAERAGIPFAVVLGNHDAEGIVPREEMISVFDGNPYSLTESGPADISGFGNYVLTLQGSGSEQPGAALYFVDSGDYAPSHIGGYDWIKRDQIEWYVQQSTALTEQNGGKPLPSLAFFHIPVPEYEEVWNSHTCSGARYEDVCSPKINSGFFTALVEMGDVMGTFVGHDHVNDYYGELHGIRLCYGRATGYNTYGREGFPRGARIIQLQEGQRAFDSWLRLADGTVVKEQTQHLPAGRVLSEA
;
A
#
# COMPACT_ATOMS: atom_id res chain seq x y z
N MET A 1 -17.70 14.54 18.34
CA MET A 1 -16.44 15.29 18.30
C MET A 1 -15.65 14.68 17.18
N SER A 2 -15.54 15.35 16.04
CA SER A 2 -14.69 14.90 14.93
C SER A 2 -13.25 14.89 15.44
N ASN A 3 -12.68 13.70 15.54
CA ASN A 3 -11.26 13.55 15.83
C ASN A 3 -10.53 13.90 14.53
N ASP A 4 -10.33 15.19 14.26
CA ASP A 4 -9.51 15.67 13.15
C ASP A 4 -8.05 15.28 13.44
N LYS A 5 -7.74 14.01 13.28
CA LYS A 5 -6.35 13.54 13.22
C LYS A 5 -5.77 13.92 11.86
N GLN A 6 -5.43 15.18 11.74
CA GLN A 6 -4.84 15.75 10.57
C GLN A 6 -3.39 15.29 10.46
N LEU A 7 -3.06 14.52 9.43
CA LEU A 7 -1.69 14.14 9.14
C LEU A 7 -0.87 15.38 8.78
N ARG A 8 0.35 15.48 9.30
CA ARG A 8 1.21 16.64 9.11
C ARG A 8 2.68 16.23 9.02
N PHE A 9 3.44 16.90 8.18
CA PHE A 9 4.89 16.80 8.19
C PHE A 9 5.47 17.22 9.54
N ARG A 10 6.49 16.50 10.01
CA ARG A 10 7.24 16.84 11.22
C ARG A 10 7.91 18.22 11.07
N PRO A 11 8.36 18.85 12.16
CA PRO A 11 9.09 20.13 12.09
C PRO A 11 10.35 20.10 11.22
N ASP A 12 10.97 18.93 11.04
CA ASP A 12 12.12 18.72 10.15
C ASP A 12 11.73 18.50 8.69
N GLY A 13 10.44 18.58 8.37
CA GLY A 13 9.88 18.38 7.03
C GLY A 13 9.75 16.91 6.62
N THR A 14 10.00 15.94 7.51
CA THR A 14 9.84 14.52 7.20
C THR A 14 8.44 14.01 7.52
N PHE A 15 8.00 12.95 6.82
CA PHE A 15 6.83 12.15 7.16
C PHE A 15 7.13 10.69 6.85
N LYS A 16 7.03 9.82 7.85
CA LYS A 16 7.41 8.42 7.73
C LYS A 16 6.19 7.51 7.78
N ILE A 17 6.11 6.60 6.81
CA ILE A 17 5.06 5.58 6.70
C ILE A 17 5.70 4.21 6.86
N VAL A 18 5.08 3.32 7.62
CA VAL A 18 5.36 1.89 7.61
C VAL A 18 4.25 1.21 6.81
N GLN A 19 4.63 0.48 5.76
CA GLN A 19 3.73 -0.38 5.00
C GLN A 19 3.86 -1.81 5.51
N PHE A 20 2.76 -2.35 6.05
CA PHE A 20 2.56 -3.78 6.24
C PHE A 20 1.64 -4.33 5.15
N THR A 21 1.90 -5.53 4.70
CA THR A 21 1.11 -6.20 3.66
C THR A 21 1.14 -7.72 3.85
N ASP A 22 0.13 -8.40 3.34
CA ASP A 22 0.10 -9.86 3.31
C ASP A 22 0.35 -10.47 4.70
N VAL A 23 -0.40 -9.97 5.69
CA VAL A 23 -0.32 -10.40 7.10
C VAL A 23 -0.95 -11.77 7.27
N HIS A 24 -2.05 -12.03 6.57
CA HIS A 24 -2.79 -13.30 6.58
C HIS A 24 -3.07 -13.84 7.98
N HIS A 25 -3.43 -12.94 8.89
CA HIS A 25 -3.83 -13.37 10.22
C HIS A 25 -5.06 -14.28 10.15
N ASN A 26 -5.08 -15.29 11.01
CA ASN A 26 -6.21 -16.17 11.18
C ASN A 26 -6.45 -16.32 12.69
N SER A 27 -7.70 -16.15 13.13
CA SER A 27 -8.05 -16.15 14.56
C SER A 27 -7.73 -17.45 15.27
N ASP A 28 -7.59 -18.56 14.54
CA ASP A 28 -7.20 -19.88 15.06
C ASP A 28 -5.73 -20.26 14.71
N GLY A 29 -4.97 -19.36 14.10
CA GLY A 29 -3.63 -19.63 13.57
C GLY A 29 -2.49 -19.43 14.57
N ASN A 30 -1.57 -20.41 14.65
CA ASN A 30 -0.44 -20.38 15.57
C ASN A 30 0.69 -19.42 15.15
N ASN A 31 0.78 -19.03 13.87
CA ASN A 31 1.86 -18.18 13.35
C ASN A 31 1.55 -16.68 13.45
N SER A 32 0.44 -16.31 14.07
CA SER A 32 0.07 -14.91 14.27
C SER A 32 0.95 -14.21 15.31
N ILE A 33 1.42 -14.96 16.35
CA ILE A 33 2.28 -14.39 17.39
C ILE A 33 3.58 -13.81 16.81
N PRO A 34 4.41 -14.54 16.05
CA PRO A 34 5.63 -13.98 15.47
C PRO A 34 5.35 -12.86 14.46
N THR A 35 4.18 -12.87 13.80
CA THR A 35 3.76 -11.77 12.92
C THR A 35 3.52 -10.48 13.72
N PHE A 36 2.79 -10.56 14.82
CA PHE A 36 2.53 -9.39 15.67
C PHE A 36 3.80 -8.88 16.34
N GLU A 37 4.68 -9.78 16.83
CA GLU A 37 5.98 -9.42 17.40
C GLU A 37 6.85 -8.66 16.38
N LEU A 38 6.89 -9.13 15.12
CA LEU A 38 7.57 -8.43 14.02
C LEU A 38 6.98 -7.03 13.81
N MET A 39 5.67 -6.91 13.74
CA MET A 39 5.01 -5.62 13.52
C MET A 39 5.29 -4.65 14.65
N GLU A 40 5.19 -5.10 15.91
CA GLU A 40 5.49 -4.31 17.11
C GLU A 40 6.96 -3.84 17.13
N GLU A 41 7.90 -4.72 16.78
CA GLU A 41 9.32 -4.37 16.70
C GLU A 41 9.59 -3.34 15.61
N VAL A 42 9.00 -3.51 14.41
CA VAL A 42 9.12 -2.54 13.32
C VAL A 42 8.61 -1.17 13.76
N LEU A 43 7.41 -1.10 14.37
CA LEU A 43 6.84 0.17 14.82
C LEU A 43 7.69 0.84 15.91
N ALA A 44 8.23 0.05 16.86
CA ALA A 44 9.09 0.56 17.92
C ALA A 44 10.41 1.12 17.38
N LYS A 45 10.99 0.51 16.34
CA LYS A 45 12.26 0.93 15.74
C LYS A 45 12.13 2.08 14.75
N GLU A 46 11.05 2.08 13.96
CA GLU A 46 10.85 3.07 12.90
C GLU A 46 10.13 4.32 13.38
N THR A 47 9.30 4.23 14.42
CA THR A 47 8.51 5.33 14.97
C THR A 47 7.81 6.15 13.86
N PRO A 48 6.93 5.51 13.05
CA PRO A 48 6.29 6.17 11.92
C PRO A 48 5.21 7.16 12.35
N ASP A 49 4.81 8.01 11.41
CA ASP A 49 3.68 8.94 11.56
C ASP A 49 2.37 8.29 11.12
N LEU A 50 2.45 7.26 10.27
CA LEU A 50 1.31 6.52 9.73
C LEU A 50 1.70 5.06 9.50
N VAL A 51 0.78 4.15 9.79
CA VAL A 51 0.84 2.75 9.34
C VAL A 51 -0.12 2.59 8.17
N VAL A 52 0.33 2.00 7.07
CA VAL A 52 -0.51 1.63 5.93
C VAL A 52 -0.53 0.12 5.78
N PHE A 53 -1.72 -0.45 5.79
CA PHE A 53 -1.95 -1.85 5.45
C PHE A 53 -2.41 -1.95 4.00
N THR A 54 -1.62 -2.61 3.18
CA THR A 54 -1.91 -2.75 1.74
C THR A 54 -2.51 -4.11 1.39
N GLY A 55 -3.50 -4.54 2.20
CA GLY A 55 -4.34 -5.69 1.90
C GLY A 55 -3.81 -7.03 2.42
N ASP A 56 -4.67 -8.02 2.32
CA ASP A 56 -4.50 -9.38 2.83
C ASP A 56 -4.07 -9.39 4.31
N LEU A 57 -4.80 -8.57 5.10
CA LEU A 57 -4.62 -8.51 6.54
C LEU A 57 -4.98 -9.85 7.17
N ILE A 58 -6.00 -10.52 6.63
CA ILE A 58 -6.50 -11.80 7.10
C ILE A 58 -6.66 -12.81 5.95
N SER A 59 -6.76 -14.08 6.30
CA SER A 59 -7.29 -15.13 5.43
C SER A 59 -8.74 -15.39 5.86
N SER A 60 -9.68 -14.62 5.28
CA SER A 60 -11.09 -14.65 5.74
C SER A 60 -11.81 -15.96 5.40
N HIS A 61 -11.32 -16.71 4.42
CA HIS A 61 -11.90 -18.00 4.05
C HIS A 61 -11.77 -19.01 5.18
N GLY A 62 -12.91 -19.37 5.76
CA GLY A 62 -12.97 -20.33 6.88
C GLY A 62 -12.63 -19.74 8.24
N ASP A 63 -12.30 -18.47 8.36
CA ASP A 63 -12.15 -17.82 9.66
C ASP A 63 -13.54 -17.64 10.32
N PRO A 64 -13.76 -18.12 11.53
CA PRO A 64 -15.06 -17.99 12.21
C PRO A 64 -15.38 -16.57 12.67
N ARG A 65 -14.37 -15.68 12.76
CA ARG A 65 -14.51 -14.30 13.28
C ARG A 65 -13.73 -13.29 12.46
N PRO A 66 -13.96 -13.19 11.12
CA PRO A 66 -13.11 -12.39 10.24
C PRO A 66 -13.10 -10.89 10.61
N LYS A 67 -14.21 -10.34 11.12
CA LYS A 67 -14.28 -8.94 11.57
C LYS A 67 -13.43 -8.69 12.82
N ASP A 68 -13.29 -9.66 13.70
CA ASP A 68 -12.42 -9.55 14.87
C ASP A 68 -10.96 -9.74 14.45
N ALA A 69 -10.70 -10.74 13.59
CA ALA A 69 -9.37 -11.02 13.08
C ALA A 69 -8.73 -9.78 12.41
N ILE A 70 -9.46 -9.06 11.56
CA ILE A 70 -8.93 -7.87 10.91
C ILE A 70 -8.67 -6.73 11.91
N ARG A 71 -9.51 -6.59 12.96
CA ARG A 71 -9.25 -5.64 14.05
C ARG A 71 -8.02 -6.03 14.88
N GLU A 72 -7.80 -7.32 15.12
CA GLU A 72 -6.62 -7.81 15.84
C GLU A 72 -5.32 -7.41 15.13
N VAL A 73 -5.30 -7.41 13.80
CA VAL A 73 -4.16 -6.93 12.99
C VAL A 73 -3.91 -5.45 13.20
N THR A 74 -4.94 -4.61 13.06
CA THR A 74 -4.76 -3.16 13.17
C THR A 74 -4.53 -2.69 14.61
N ALA A 75 -4.94 -3.50 15.60
CA ALA A 75 -4.69 -3.20 17.01
C ALA A 75 -3.19 -3.07 17.36
N VAL A 76 -2.29 -3.57 16.52
CA VAL A 76 -0.83 -3.34 16.71
C VAL A 76 -0.51 -1.84 16.57
N ALA A 77 -1.05 -1.16 15.56
CA ALA A 77 -0.88 0.27 15.38
C ALA A 77 -1.56 1.08 16.52
N GLU A 78 -2.74 0.65 16.94
CA GLU A 78 -3.48 1.27 18.04
C GLU A 78 -2.70 1.23 19.37
N ARG A 79 -2.15 0.03 19.72
CA ARG A 79 -1.31 -0.12 20.92
C ARG A 79 -0.06 0.75 20.87
N ALA A 80 0.48 0.98 19.68
CA ALA A 80 1.61 1.89 19.48
C ALA A 80 1.20 3.37 19.49
N GLY A 81 -0.11 3.68 19.51
CA GLY A 81 -0.62 5.06 19.45
C GLY A 81 -0.46 5.72 18.08
N ILE A 82 -0.28 4.94 17.03
CA ILE A 82 0.00 5.42 15.67
C ILE A 82 -1.28 5.30 14.82
N PRO A 83 -1.67 6.36 14.08
CA PRO A 83 -2.79 6.27 13.14
C PRO A 83 -2.50 5.26 12.03
N PHE A 84 -3.56 4.66 11.50
CA PHE A 84 -3.44 3.71 10.40
C PHE A 84 -4.48 3.93 9.31
N ALA A 85 -4.17 3.46 8.10
CA ALA A 85 -5.02 3.44 6.92
C ALA A 85 -4.95 2.06 6.25
N VAL A 86 -6.07 1.61 5.68
CA VAL A 86 -6.21 0.26 5.13
C VAL A 86 -6.75 0.32 3.71
N VAL A 87 -6.19 -0.47 2.81
CA VAL A 87 -6.88 -1.01 1.63
C VAL A 87 -7.04 -2.51 1.82
N LEU A 88 -8.14 -3.07 1.32
CA LEU A 88 -8.39 -4.51 1.41
C LEU A 88 -7.68 -5.25 0.27
N GLY A 89 -7.17 -6.44 0.58
CA GLY A 89 -6.71 -7.40 -0.41
C GLY A 89 -7.81 -8.36 -0.86
N ASN A 90 -7.47 -9.35 -1.68
CA ASN A 90 -8.44 -10.32 -2.18
C ASN A 90 -8.85 -11.32 -1.10
N HIS A 91 -7.96 -11.65 -0.16
CA HIS A 91 -8.25 -12.61 0.92
C HIS A 91 -9.04 -12.00 2.09
N ASP A 92 -9.15 -10.69 2.19
CA ASP A 92 -9.84 -10.05 3.32
C ASP A 92 -11.36 -10.27 3.31
N ALA A 93 -11.96 -10.59 2.15
CA ALA A 93 -13.40 -10.77 1.99
C ALA A 93 -13.81 -12.03 1.19
N GLU A 94 -13.01 -13.07 1.18
CA GLU A 94 -13.32 -14.36 0.54
C GLU A 94 -14.36 -15.21 1.31
N GLY A 95 -14.70 -14.81 2.52
CA GLY A 95 -15.57 -15.55 3.42
C GLY A 95 -17.03 -15.13 3.30
N ILE A 96 -17.70 -15.20 4.46
CA ILE A 96 -19.13 -14.89 4.60
C ILE A 96 -19.41 -13.39 4.78
N VAL A 97 -18.37 -12.58 4.97
CA VAL A 97 -18.50 -11.13 5.21
C VAL A 97 -18.14 -10.38 3.94
N PRO A 98 -19.07 -9.58 3.39
CA PRO A 98 -18.80 -8.78 2.19
C PRO A 98 -17.72 -7.71 2.43
N ARG A 99 -17.04 -7.29 1.34
CA ARG A 99 -16.00 -6.22 1.38
C ARG A 99 -16.50 -4.93 2.04
N GLU A 100 -17.74 -4.53 1.73
CA GLU A 100 -18.37 -3.35 2.34
C GLU A 100 -18.40 -3.43 3.87
N GLU A 101 -18.76 -4.60 4.39
CA GLU A 101 -18.79 -4.82 5.84
C GLU A 101 -17.38 -4.97 6.43
N MET A 102 -16.42 -5.49 5.66
CA MET A 102 -15.05 -5.61 6.13
C MET A 102 -14.37 -4.25 6.26
N ILE A 103 -14.54 -3.34 5.31
CA ILE A 103 -13.96 -2.00 5.42
C ILE A 103 -14.64 -1.19 6.54
N SER A 104 -15.94 -1.37 6.75
CA SER A 104 -16.70 -0.65 7.77
C SER A 104 -16.33 -1.03 9.21
N VAL A 105 -15.56 -2.11 9.43
CA VAL A 105 -15.11 -2.48 10.79
C VAL A 105 -14.20 -1.43 11.42
N PHE A 106 -13.63 -0.54 10.62
CA PHE A 106 -12.76 0.54 11.07
C PHE A 106 -13.50 1.82 11.44
N ASP A 107 -14.81 1.89 11.14
CA ASP A 107 -15.63 3.06 11.44
C ASP A 107 -15.66 3.35 12.96
N GLY A 108 -15.44 4.61 13.31
CA GLY A 108 -15.42 5.04 14.70
C GLY A 108 -14.18 4.68 15.50
N ASN A 109 -13.22 3.95 14.93
CA ASN A 109 -11.94 3.67 15.58
C ASN A 109 -11.10 4.97 15.64
N PRO A 110 -10.65 5.40 16.83
CA PRO A 110 -9.95 6.69 16.97
C PRO A 110 -8.56 6.71 16.32
N TYR A 111 -8.01 5.59 15.93
CA TYR A 111 -6.72 5.47 15.24
C TYR A 111 -6.87 5.22 13.75
N SER A 112 -8.04 4.82 13.28
CA SER A 112 -8.31 4.61 11.87
C SER A 112 -8.49 5.94 11.13
N LEU A 113 -7.84 6.03 9.97
CA LEU A 113 -8.06 7.03 8.93
C LEU A 113 -8.69 6.40 7.68
N THR A 114 -9.07 5.13 7.78
CA THR A 114 -9.70 4.39 6.70
C THR A 114 -11.12 4.91 6.48
N GLU A 115 -11.49 5.11 5.23
CA GLU A 115 -12.83 5.53 4.82
C GLU A 115 -13.42 4.49 3.87
N SER A 116 -14.72 4.27 3.94
CA SER A 116 -15.42 3.38 3.00
C SER A 116 -15.41 3.89 1.56
N GLY A 117 -15.23 5.21 1.38
CA GLY A 117 -15.24 5.87 0.09
C GLY A 117 -16.64 6.19 -0.44
N PRO A 118 -16.74 6.77 -1.66
CA PRO A 118 -18.03 7.10 -2.27
C PRO A 118 -18.84 5.84 -2.58
N ALA A 119 -20.13 5.87 -2.29
CA ALA A 119 -21.03 4.72 -2.48
C ALA A 119 -21.46 4.49 -3.94
N ASP A 120 -21.16 5.44 -4.82
CA ASP A 120 -21.57 5.46 -6.23
C ASP A 120 -20.46 5.05 -7.20
N ILE A 121 -19.30 4.60 -6.67
CA ILE A 121 -18.20 4.03 -7.45
C ILE A 121 -17.92 2.58 -7.05
N SER A 122 -17.28 1.84 -7.93
CA SER A 122 -16.88 0.45 -7.69
C SER A 122 -15.88 0.33 -6.56
N GLY A 123 -15.93 -0.79 -5.83
CA GLY A 123 -15.01 -1.10 -4.74
C GLY A 123 -15.36 -0.37 -3.43
N PHE A 124 -14.62 -0.73 -2.37
CA PHE A 124 -14.81 -0.21 -1.02
C PHE A 124 -13.46 0.17 -0.41
N GLY A 125 -13.34 1.41 0.08
CA GLY A 125 -12.07 1.93 0.57
C GLY A 125 -11.30 2.71 -0.50
N ASN A 126 -12.03 3.47 -1.35
CA ASN A 126 -11.43 4.46 -2.24
C ASN A 126 -11.48 5.82 -1.54
N TYR A 127 -10.34 6.29 -1.07
CA TYR A 127 -10.27 7.57 -0.32
C TYR A 127 -8.91 8.25 -0.49
N VAL A 128 -8.85 9.51 -0.09
CA VAL A 128 -7.61 10.30 -0.12
C VAL A 128 -7.35 10.93 1.23
N LEU A 129 -6.11 10.83 1.71
CA LEU A 129 -5.63 11.53 2.89
C LEU A 129 -4.64 12.62 2.46
N THR A 130 -4.73 13.79 3.06
CA THR A 130 -3.77 14.87 2.82
C THR A 130 -2.83 15.04 4.00
N LEU A 131 -1.56 15.28 3.70
CA LEU A 131 -0.54 15.67 4.68
C LEU A 131 -0.37 17.17 4.64
N GLN A 132 -0.60 17.82 5.75
CA GLN A 132 -0.34 19.26 5.87
C GLN A 132 1.15 19.57 5.98
N GLY A 133 1.51 20.75 5.57
CA GLY A 133 2.85 21.27 5.75
C GLY A 133 3.25 21.36 7.23
N SER A 134 4.54 21.28 7.54
CA SER A 134 5.09 21.33 8.90
C SER A 134 4.73 22.64 9.64
N GLY A 135 4.62 23.74 8.91
CA GLY A 135 4.25 25.08 9.42
C GLY A 135 3.02 25.69 8.72
N SER A 136 2.22 24.90 8.01
CA SER A 136 1.11 25.38 7.17
C SER A 136 -0.11 24.47 7.31
N GLU A 137 -1.31 25.04 7.18
CA GLU A 137 -2.56 24.28 7.05
C GLU A 137 -2.83 23.85 5.59
N GLN A 138 -1.96 24.23 4.65
CA GLN A 138 -2.08 23.80 3.26
C GLN A 138 -1.54 22.39 3.09
N PRO A 139 -2.16 21.56 2.24
CA PRO A 139 -1.63 20.24 1.91
C PRO A 139 -0.22 20.35 1.28
N GLY A 140 0.72 19.53 1.78
CA GLY A 140 2.06 19.38 1.24
C GLY A 140 2.24 18.10 0.44
N ALA A 141 1.37 17.09 0.67
CA ALA A 141 1.32 15.83 -0.07
C ALA A 141 -0.06 15.19 0.03
N ALA A 142 -0.34 14.20 -0.85
CA ALA A 142 -1.55 13.38 -0.75
C ALA A 142 -1.23 11.88 -0.84
N LEU A 143 -2.10 11.07 -0.22
CA LEU A 143 -2.03 9.61 -0.22
C LEU A 143 -3.36 9.09 -0.75
N TYR A 144 -3.35 8.44 -1.91
CA TYR A 144 -4.52 7.80 -2.51
C TYR A 144 -4.59 6.35 -2.08
N PHE A 145 -5.75 5.92 -1.66
CA PHE A 145 -6.07 4.54 -1.34
C PHE A 145 -7.14 4.07 -2.31
N VAL A 146 -6.84 2.99 -3.04
CA VAL A 146 -7.71 2.51 -4.13
C VAL A 146 -7.96 1.02 -3.95
N ASP A 147 -9.23 0.63 -3.88
CA ASP A 147 -9.61 -0.78 -3.85
C ASP A 147 -9.33 -1.44 -5.20
N SER A 148 -8.39 -2.38 -5.22
CA SER A 148 -8.03 -3.14 -6.43
C SER A 148 -8.95 -4.34 -6.68
N GLY A 149 -9.97 -4.54 -5.85
CA GLY A 149 -10.89 -5.65 -5.96
C GLY A 149 -10.33 -6.98 -5.42
N ASP A 150 -10.88 -8.08 -5.92
CA ASP A 150 -10.51 -9.44 -5.53
C ASP A 150 -10.30 -10.34 -6.78
N TYR A 151 -11.30 -11.09 -7.20
CA TYR A 151 -11.24 -11.99 -8.36
C TYR A 151 -12.10 -11.49 -9.52
N ALA A 152 -11.57 -11.58 -10.72
CA ALA A 152 -12.32 -11.27 -11.93
C ALA A 152 -13.45 -12.27 -12.16
N PRO A 153 -14.51 -11.88 -12.91
CA PRO A 153 -15.54 -12.81 -13.34
C PRO A 153 -14.94 -14.07 -13.99
N SER A 154 -15.53 -15.23 -13.74
CA SER A 154 -14.99 -16.55 -14.15
C SER A 154 -14.66 -16.69 -15.63
N HIS A 155 -15.37 -15.97 -16.51
CA HIS A 155 -15.12 -15.99 -17.96
C HIS A 155 -13.88 -15.21 -18.38
N ILE A 156 -13.36 -14.33 -17.50
CA ILE A 156 -12.07 -13.62 -17.64
C ILE A 156 -11.01 -14.39 -16.87
N GLY A 157 -11.31 -14.70 -15.61
CA GLY A 157 -10.46 -15.40 -14.66
C GLY A 157 -9.23 -14.57 -14.22
N GLY A 158 -8.60 -15.01 -13.16
CA GLY A 158 -7.53 -14.27 -12.49
C GLY A 158 -8.10 -13.19 -11.57
N TYR A 159 -7.35 -12.13 -11.38
CA TYR A 159 -7.69 -11.04 -10.45
C TYR A 159 -8.52 -9.95 -11.10
N ASP A 160 -9.28 -9.25 -10.29
CA ASP A 160 -10.07 -8.09 -10.70
C ASP A 160 -9.15 -6.88 -10.94
N TRP A 161 -9.71 -5.82 -11.53
CA TRP A 161 -8.98 -4.61 -11.90
C TRP A 161 -9.66 -3.36 -11.34
N ILE A 162 -8.88 -2.31 -11.11
CA ILE A 162 -9.39 -0.99 -10.75
C ILE A 162 -10.32 -0.51 -11.85
N LYS A 163 -11.58 -0.21 -11.52
CA LYS A 163 -12.63 0.08 -12.48
C LYS A 163 -12.54 1.50 -13.01
N ARG A 164 -13.23 1.71 -14.14
CA ARG A 164 -13.20 3.00 -14.81
C ARG A 164 -13.78 4.14 -13.95
N ASP A 165 -14.82 3.90 -13.19
CA ASP A 165 -15.41 4.87 -12.27
C ASP A 165 -14.45 5.23 -11.12
N GLN A 166 -13.65 4.28 -10.63
CA GLN A 166 -12.57 4.55 -9.67
C GLN A 166 -11.46 5.42 -10.28
N ILE A 167 -11.11 5.17 -11.55
CA ILE A 167 -10.13 5.98 -12.28
C ILE A 167 -10.66 7.41 -12.47
N GLU A 168 -11.92 7.57 -12.85
CA GLU A 168 -12.57 8.87 -12.99
C GLU A 168 -12.63 9.60 -11.65
N TRP A 169 -12.92 8.90 -10.55
CA TRP A 169 -12.85 9.46 -9.20
C TRP A 169 -11.43 9.94 -8.84
N TYR A 170 -10.40 9.11 -9.09
CA TYR A 170 -9.01 9.52 -8.86
C TYR A 170 -8.66 10.79 -9.63
N VAL A 171 -9.01 10.87 -10.93
CA VAL A 171 -8.77 12.06 -11.77
C VAL A 171 -9.45 13.29 -11.18
N GLN A 172 -10.68 13.16 -10.68
CA GLN A 172 -11.40 14.26 -10.03
C GLN A 172 -10.70 14.73 -8.75
N GLN A 173 -10.27 13.79 -7.89
CA GLN A 173 -9.55 14.12 -6.65
C GLN A 173 -8.21 14.81 -6.96
N SER A 174 -7.43 14.27 -7.88
CA SER A 174 -6.14 14.83 -8.30
C SER A 174 -6.30 16.24 -8.91
N THR A 175 -7.32 16.44 -9.74
CA THR A 175 -7.65 17.74 -10.31
C THR A 175 -7.98 18.76 -9.22
N ALA A 176 -8.85 18.40 -8.27
CA ALA A 176 -9.25 19.28 -7.19
C ALA A 176 -8.05 19.68 -6.30
N LEU A 177 -7.19 18.71 -5.95
CA LEU A 177 -5.98 18.98 -5.17
C LEU A 177 -4.97 19.84 -5.94
N THR A 178 -4.84 19.63 -7.25
CA THR A 178 -4.00 20.45 -8.12
C THR A 178 -4.49 21.88 -8.17
N GLU A 179 -5.81 22.11 -8.30
CA GLU A 179 -6.42 23.44 -8.27
C GLU A 179 -6.18 24.13 -6.92
N GLN A 180 -6.39 23.41 -5.82
CA GLN A 180 -6.13 23.93 -4.45
C GLN A 180 -4.65 24.26 -4.24
N ASN A 181 -3.73 23.55 -4.91
CA ASN A 181 -2.29 23.79 -4.89
C ASN A 181 -1.83 24.83 -5.94
N GLY A 182 -2.71 25.70 -6.39
CA GLY A 182 -2.37 26.78 -7.32
C GLY A 182 -2.04 26.30 -8.74
N GLY A 183 -2.65 25.22 -9.21
CA GLY A 183 -2.48 24.64 -10.53
C GLY A 183 -1.24 23.75 -10.67
N LYS A 184 -0.60 23.37 -9.57
CA LYS A 184 0.55 22.46 -9.56
C LYS A 184 0.15 21.11 -8.97
N PRO A 185 0.44 19.97 -9.64
CA PRO A 185 0.20 18.66 -9.07
C PRO A 185 0.83 18.51 -7.69
N LEU A 186 0.04 18.04 -6.71
CA LEU A 186 0.51 17.83 -5.35
C LEU A 186 1.33 16.54 -5.29
N PRO A 187 2.57 16.52 -4.73
CA PRO A 187 3.32 15.28 -4.58
C PRO A 187 2.51 14.20 -3.88
N SER A 188 2.29 13.06 -4.52
CA SER A 188 1.35 12.06 -4.03
C SER A 188 1.91 10.63 -4.11
N LEU A 189 1.37 9.75 -3.26
CA LEU A 189 1.58 8.30 -3.31
C LEU A 189 0.24 7.60 -3.50
N ALA A 190 0.24 6.42 -4.14
CA ALA A 190 -0.95 5.59 -4.28
C ALA A 190 -0.73 4.20 -3.66
N PHE A 191 -1.72 3.73 -2.91
CA PHE A 191 -1.71 2.44 -2.22
C PHE A 191 -2.88 1.59 -2.69
N PHE A 192 -2.59 0.38 -3.12
CA PHE A 192 -3.57 -0.63 -3.50
C PHE A 192 -2.95 -2.01 -3.32
N HIS A 193 -3.73 -3.08 -3.38
CA HIS A 193 -3.23 -4.42 -3.07
C HIS A 193 -2.68 -5.14 -4.29
N ILE A 194 -3.53 -5.39 -5.29
CA ILE A 194 -3.18 -6.18 -6.49
C ILE A 194 -2.39 -5.29 -7.46
N PRO A 195 -1.17 -5.70 -7.87
CA PRO A 195 -0.34 -4.89 -8.76
C PRO A 195 -1.00 -4.70 -10.13
N VAL A 196 -0.81 -3.53 -10.73
CA VAL A 196 -1.20 -3.29 -12.13
C VAL A 196 -0.20 -3.96 -13.09
N PRO A 197 -0.58 -4.25 -14.36
CA PRO A 197 0.29 -4.94 -15.32
C PRO A 197 1.66 -4.28 -15.53
N GLU A 198 1.77 -2.99 -15.30
CA GLU A 198 3.00 -2.23 -15.44
C GLU A 198 4.11 -2.63 -14.45
N TYR A 199 3.76 -3.36 -13.36
CA TYR A 199 4.77 -3.96 -12.48
C TYR A 199 5.58 -5.05 -13.21
N GLU A 200 4.96 -5.83 -14.08
CA GLU A 200 5.68 -6.79 -14.93
C GLU A 200 6.49 -6.08 -16.02
N GLU A 201 5.91 -5.03 -16.63
CA GLU A 201 6.60 -4.24 -17.65
C GLU A 201 7.87 -3.60 -17.12
N VAL A 202 7.82 -2.95 -15.94
CA VAL A 202 8.99 -2.29 -15.35
C VAL A 202 10.11 -3.29 -15.05
N TRP A 203 9.77 -4.48 -14.53
CA TRP A 203 10.77 -5.53 -14.28
C TRP A 203 11.44 -6.01 -15.55
N ASN A 204 10.68 -6.20 -16.62
CA ASN A 204 11.17 -6.74 -17.88
C ASN A 204 11.94 -5.72 -18.73
N SER A 205 11.69 -4.42 -18.54
CA SER A 205 12.20 -3.38 -19.45
C SER A 205 13.06 -2.32 -18.77
N HIS A 206 13.07 -2.22 -17.45
CA HIS A 206 13.80 -1.18 -16.72
C HIS A 206 14.70 -1.78 -15.63
N THR A 207 15.69 -0.99 -15.17
CA THR A 207 16.47 -1.36 -14.00
C THR A 207 15.56 -1.34 -12.77
N CYS A 208 15.52 -2.45 -12.06
CA CYS A 208 14.80 -2.57 -10.78
C CYS A 208 15.79 -2.85 -9.65
N SER A 209 15.39 -2.55 -8.43
CA SER A 209 16.11 -2.91 -7.20
C SER A 209 15.21 -3.78 -6.34
N GLY A 210 15.73 -4.91 -5.88
CA GLY A 210 14.99 -5.88 -5.10
C GLY A 210 14.92 -7.26 -5.76
N ALA A 211 14.03 -8.10 -5.27
CA ALA A 211 13.87 -9.47 -5.72
C ALA A 211 12.48 -9.70 -6.33
N ARG A 212 12.44 -10.51 -7.38
CA ARG A 212 11.23 -11.12 -7.94
C ARG A 212 11.43 -12.64 -7.95
N TYR A 213 10.71 -13.33 -7.11
CA TYR A 213 10.77 -14.78 -7.00
C TYR A 213 9.48 -15.49 -7.42
N GLU A 214 8.48 -14.71 -7.82
CA GLU A 214 7.25 -15.22 -8.41
C GLU A 214 6.75 -14.29 -9.53
N ASP A 215 5.81 -14.77 -10.32
CA ASP A 215 5.20 -13.98 -11.37
C ASP A 215 4.38 -12.82 -10.77
N VAL A 216 4.28 -11.73 -11.53
CA VAL A 216 3.40 -10.62 -11.15
C VAL A 216 1.96 -11.04 -11.37
N CYS A 217 1.22 -11.23 -10.27
CA CYS A 217 -0.15 -11.68 -10.31
C CYS A 217 -1.13 -10.51 -10.55
N SER A 218 -0.95 -9.81 -11.67
CA SER A 218 -1.78 -8.70 -12.07
C SER A 218 -3.08 -9.12 -12.77
N PRO A 219 -4.08 -8.23 -12.88
CA PRO A 219 -5.26 -8.43 -13.71
C PRO A 219 -4.91 -8.73 -15.17
N LYS A 220 -5.71 -9.59 -15.83
CA LYS A 220 -5.60 -9.83 -17.28
C LYS A 220 -6.06 -8.61 -18.11
N ILE A 221 -6.85 -7.73 -17.50
CA ILE A 221 -7.34 -6.51 -18.12
C ILE A 221 -6.55 -5.34 -17.57
N ASN A 222 -5.83 -4.64 -18.44
CA ASN A 222 -5.26 -3.34 -18.11
C ASN A 222 -6.37 -2.29 -18.25
N SER A 223 -6.75 -1.68 -17.13
CA SER A 223 -7.84 -0.69 -17.11
C SER A 223 -7.41 0.72 -17.51
N GLY A 224 -6.10 0.96 -17.65
CA GLY A 224 -5.54 2.29 -17.89
C GLY A 224 -5.37 3.14 -16.63
N PHE A 225 -5.44 2.55 -15.44
CA PHE A 225 -5.21 3.29 -14.19
C PHE A 225 -3.81 3.91 -14.14
N PHE A 226 -2.78 3.16 -14.55
CA PHE A 226 -1.42 3.69 -14.62
C PHE A 226 -1.31 4.87 -15.61
N THR A 227 -2.00 4.80 -16.74
CA THR A 227 -2.07 5.92 -17.70
C THR A 227 -2.64 7.17 -17.02
N ALA A 228 -3.71 7.04 -16.25
CA ALA A 228 -4.28 8.18 -15.52
C ALA A 228 -3.28 8.77 -14.50
N LEU A 229 -2.51 7.92 -13.78
CA LEU A 229 -1.45 8.39 -12.87
C LEU A 229 -0.39 9.20 -13.61
N VAL A 230 0.02 8.76 -14.80
CA VAL A 230 1.01 9.48 -15.64
C VAL A 230 0.45 10.81 -16.15
N GLU A 231 -0.80 10.82 -16.63
CA GLU A 231 -1.45 12.02 -17.19
C GLU A 231 -1.70 13.10 -16.13
N MET A 232 -2.15 12.72 -14.94
CA MET A 232 -2.37 13.64 -13.82
C MET A 232 -1.07 14.18 -13.25
N GLY A 233 -0.01 13.37 -13.28
CA GLY A 233 1.34 13.79 -12.95
C GLY A 233 1.56 14.12 -11.46
N ASP A 234 0.67 13.78 -10.55
CA ASP A 234 0.77 14.01 -9.10
C ASP A 234 1.41 12.82 -8.38
N VAL A 235 1.08 11.58 -8.74
CA VAL A 235 1.62 10.38 -8.11
C VAL A 235 3.07 10.16 -8.52
N MET A 236 3.95 10.03 -7.52
CA MET A 236 5.39 9.76 -7.70
C MET A 236 5.78 8.33 -7.32
N GLY A 237 4.89 7.59 -6.68
CA GLY A 237 5.11 6.20 -6.31
C GLY A 237 3.82 5.46 -6.02
N THR A 238 3.80 4.17 -6.36
CA THR A 238 2.72 3.23 -6.02
C THR A 238 3.25 2.14 -5.11
N PHE A 239 2.41 1.65 -4.20
CA PHE A 239 2.77 0.64 -3.21
C PHE A 239 1.70 -0.46 -3.18
N VAL A 240 2.15 -1.71 -3.40
CA VAL A 240 1.29 -2.89 -3.49
C VAL A 240 1.76 -4.00 -2.55
N GLY A 241 0.93 -5.04 -2.40
CA GLY A 241 1.26 -6.32 -1.77
C GLY A 241 1.09 -7.47 -2.74
N HIS A 242 0.33 -8.50 -2.33
CA HIS A 242 -0.21 -9.60 -3.12
C HIS A 242 0.78 -10.70 -3.47
N ASP A 243 1.95 -10.37 -4.02
CA ASP A 243 2.98 -11.32 -4.39
C ASP A 243 4.02 -11.43 -3.26
N HIS A 244 3.96 -12.51 -2.46
CA HIS A 244 4.59 -12.59 -1.14
C HIS A 244 6.12 -12.73 -1.18
N VAL A 245 6.68 -13.11 -2.33
CA VAL A 245 8.12 -13.27 -2.50
C VAL A 245 8.70 -12.31 -3.55
N ASN A 246 7.99 -11.21 -3.79
CA ASN A 246 8.46 -10.04 -4.53
C ASN A 246 8.63 -8.87 -3.56
N ASP A 247 9.70 -8.08 -3.73
CA ASP A 247 9.92 -6.85 -2.95
C ASP A 247 10.61 -5.75 -3.77
N TYR A 248 10.68 -5.93 -5.07
CA TYR A 248 11.37 -4.99 -5.94
C TYR A 248 10.63 -3.66 -6.10
N TYR A 249 11.38 -2.67 -6.51
CA TYR A 249 10.85 -1.44 -7.09
C TYR A 249 11.60 -1.08 -8.37
N GLY A 250 10.91 -0.42 -9.27
CA GLY A 250 11.46 0.14 -10.51
C GLY A 250 10.72 1.41 -10.90
N GLU A 251 11.31 2.22 -11.76
CA GLU A 251 10.70 3.46 -12.24
C GLU A 251 10.23 3.32 -13.68
N LEU A 252 8.95 3.64 -13.91
CA LEU A 252 8.31 3.67 -15.21
C LEU A 252 7.60 5.01 -15.39
N HIS A 253 7.94 5.75 -16.45
CA HIS A 253 7.36 7.07 -16.76
C HIS A 253 7.36 8.07 -15.59
N GLY A 254 8.41 8.05 -14.76
CA GLY A 254 8.55 8.97 -13.62
C GLY A 254 7.76 8.56 -12.37
N ILE A 255 7.15 7.37 -12.37
CA ILE A 255 6.47 6.79 -11.22
C ILE A 255 7.26 5.58 -10.73
N ARG A 256 7.59 5.52 -9.44
CA ARG A 256 8.24 4.36 -8.85
C ARG A 256 7.20 3.34 -8.41
N LEU A 257 7.20 2.16 -9.02
CA LEU A 257 6.32 1.03 -8.67
C LEU A 257 7.02 0.18 -7.62
N CYS A 258 6.44 0.06 -6.42
CA CYS A 258 7.07 -0.58 -5.27
C CYS A 258 6.20 -1.72 -4.73
N TYR A 259 6.76 -2.93 -4.62
CA TYR A 259 6.17 -3.95 -3.77
C TYR A 259 6.45 -3.69 -2.29
N GLY A 260 5.49 -4.00 -1.44
CA GLY A 260 5.71 -4.19 -0.01
C GLY A 260 6.61 -5.40 0.25
N ARG A 261 6.99 -5.60 1.50
CA ARG A 261 7.60 -6.84 1.97
C ARG A 261 6.56 -7.60 2.77
N ALA A 262 6.19 -8.82 2.34
CA ALA A 262 5.21 -9.62 3.05
C ALA A 262 5.55 -9.75 4.54
N THR A 263 4.56 -9.48 5.39
CA THR A 263 4.74 -9.36 6.85
C THR A 263 4.38 -10.67 7.57
N GLY A 264 3.35 -11.35 7.09
CA GLY A 264 2.73 -12.47 7.81
C GLY A 264 3.42 -13.81 7.65
N TYR A 265 3.36 -14.63 8.71
CA TYR A 265 3.91 -15.98 8.73
C TYR A 265 2.84 -17.06 8.46
N ASN A 266 1.57 -16.70 8.32
CA ASN A 266 0.48 -17.66 8.01
C ASN A 266 0.31 -17.92 6.50
N THR A 267 1.14 -17.35 5.68
CA THR A 267 1.11 -17.52 4.23
C THR A 267 2.43 -18.08 3.69
N TYR A 268 2.42 -18.49 2.42
CA TYR A 268 3.65 -19.00 1.80
C TYR A 268 4.76 -17.95 1.78
N GLY A 269 5.98 -18.44 1.83
CA GLY A 269 7.19 -17.65 1.79
C GLY A 269 8.32 -18.41 1.12
N ARG A 270 9.52 -17.87 1.18
CA ARG A 270 10.71 -18.45 0.58
C ARG A 270 11.85 -18.49 1.58
N GLU A 271 12.59 -19.59 1.62
CA GLU A 271 13.83 -19.69 2.40
C GLU A 271 14.83 -18.62 1.90
N GLY A 272 15.50 -17.94 2.86
CA GLY A 272 16.41 -16.84 2.56
C GLY A 272 15.72 -15.53 2.20
N PHE A 273 14.38 -15.46 2.32
CA PHE A 273 13.59 -14.24 2.08
C PHE A 273 12.75 -13.89 3.32
N PRO A 274 13.37 -13.34 4.38
CA PRO A 274 12.70 -13.09 5.64
C PRO A 274 11.54 -12.11 5.50
N ARG A 275 10.54 -12.24 6.36
CA ARG A 275 9.41 -11.31 6.49
C ARG A 275 9.90 -9.93 6.91
N GLY A 276 9.05 -8.92 6.72
CA GLY A 276 9.42 -7.56 7.08
C GLY A 276 8.32 -6.55 6.79
N ALA A 277 8.76 -5.32 6.62
CA ALA A 277 7.93 -4.18 6.23
C ALA A 277 8.69 -3.28 5.27
N ARG A 278 7.98 -2.53 4.44
CA ARG A 278 8.56 -1.42 3.67
C ARG A 278 8.35 -0.12 4.44
N ILE A 279 9.40 0.66 4.50
CA ILE A 279 9.39 1.99 5.10
C ILE A 279 9.44 3.00 3.97
N ILE A 280 8.67 4.07 4.10
CA ILE A 280 8.56 5.13 3.12
C ILE A 280 8.75 6.45 3.86
N GLN A 281 9.62 7.32 3.39
CA GLN A 281 9.83 8.62 3.99
C GLN A 281 9.70 9.72 2.95
N LEU A 282 8.71 10.58 3.15
CA LEU A 282 8.50 11.79 2.38
C LEU A 282 9.29 12.95 2.96
N GLN A 283 9.67 13.90 2.10
CA GLN A 283 10.25 15.18 2.48
C GLN A 283 9.37 16.31 1.94
N GLU A 284 8.93 17.21 2.82
CA GLU A 284 8.09 18.35 2.45
C GLU A 284 8.72 19.17 1.32
N GLY A 285 7.90 19.54 0.35
CA GLY A 285 8.31 20.34 -0.79
C GLY A 285 9.15 19.60 -1.85
N GLN A 286 9.41 18.30 -1.67
CA GLN A 286 10.13 17.49 -2.65
C GLN A 286 9.19 16.55 -3.39
N ARG A 287 9.41 16.39 -4.69
CA ARG A 287 8.77 15.36 -5.50
C ARG A 287 9.66 14.11 -5.55
N ALA A 288 9.91 13.56 -4.37
CA ALA A 288 10.72 12.36 -4.17
C ALA A 288 10.40 11.74 -2.80
N PHE A 289 10.74 10.47 -2.63
CA PHE A 289 10.67 9.78 -1.37
C PHE A 289 11.82 8.78 -1.23
N ASP A 290 12.26 8.54 0.00
CA ASP A 290 13.16 7.45 0.34
C ASP A 290 12.34 6.21 0.70
N SER A 291 12.88 5.01 0.42
CA SER A 291 12.27 3.76 0.84
C SER A 291 13.31 2.70 1.16
N TRP A 292 13.06 1.93 2.22
CA TRP A 292 13.90 0.81 2.63
C TRP A 292 13.06 -0.31 3.24
N LEU A 293 13.69 -1.45 3.47
CA LEU A 293 13.04 -2.56 4.17
C LEU A 293 13.57 -2.68 5.59
N ARG A 294 12.66 -3.01 6.51
CA ARG A 294 12.99 -3.51 7.86
C ARG A 294 12.58 -4.97 7.92
N LEU A 295 13.55 -5.86 8.09
CA LEU A 295 13.33 -7.30 8.10
C LEU A 295 13.11 -7.81 9.54
N ALA A 296 12.55 -9.03 9.64
CA ALA A 296 12.20 -9.67 10.91
C ALA A 296 13.39 -9.94 11.85
N ASP A 297 14.60 -10.01 11.31
CA ASP A 297 15.82 -10.14 12.09
C ASP A 297 16.41 -8.80 12.56
N GLY A 298 15.66 -7.70 12.32
CA GLY A 298 16.07 -6.34 12.63
C GLY A 298 16.96 -5.68 11.57
N THR A 299 17.31 -6.39 10.49
CA THR A 299 18.12 -5.85 9.39
C THR A 299 17.40 -4.71 8.69
N VAL A 300 18.14 -3.63 8.37
CA VAL A 300 17.69 -2.52 7.53
C VAL A 300 18.34 -2.64 6.17
N VAL A 301 17.53 -2.81 5.12
CA VAL A 301 18.00 -2.91 3.74
C VAL A 301 17.67 -1.61 3.02
N LYS A 302 18.65 -0.70 2.97
CA LYS A 302 18.51 0.58 2.24
C LYS A 302 18.83 0.43 0.75
N GLU A 303 19.78 -0.42 0.42
CA GLU A 303 20.19 -0.72 -0.94
C GLU A 303 19.83 -2.16 -1.25
N GLN A 304 18.91 -2.36 -2.16
CA GLN A 304 18.51 -3.67 -2.65
C GLN A 304 19.32 -4.05 -3.89
N THR A 305 19.50 -5.35 -4.12
CA THR A 305 20.21 -5.87 -5.29
C THR A 305 19.57 -5.38 -6.58
N GLN A 306 20.38 -4.88 -7.50
CA GLN A 306 19.90 -4.42 -8.80
C GLN A 306 19.62 -5.60 -9.75
N HIS A 307 18.49 -5.51 -10.42
CA HIS A 307 18.10 -6.31 -11.57
C HIS A 307 18.23 -5.46 -12.84
N LEU A 308 18.89 -6.02 -13.85
CA LEU A 308 18.98 -5.44 -15.18
C LEU A 308 18.12 -6.23 -16.15
N PRO A 309 17.29 -5.59 -16.95
CA PRO A 309 16.51 -6.28 -17.98
C PRO A 309 17.43 -6.92 -19.01
N ALA A 310 16.99 -8.06 -19.59
CA ALA A 310 17.77 -8.81 -20.56
C ALA A 310 18.21 -7.91 -21.74
N GLY A 311 19.53 -7.92 -22.05
CA GLY A 311 20.13 -7.15 -23.14
C GLY A 311 20.63 -5.75 -22.77
N ARG A 312 20.49 -5.30 -21.53
CA ARG A 312 21.17 -4.08 -21.04
C ARG A 312 22.44 -4.46 -20.26
N VAL A 313 23.56 -3.90 -20.67
CA VAL A 313 24.83 -3.91 -19.92
C VAL A 313 24.87 -2.57 -19.17
N LEU A 314 25.27 -2.58 -17.89
CA LEU A 314 25.56 -1.33 -17.18
C LEU A 314 26.59 -0.57 -18.01
N SER A 315 26.22 0.58 -18.57
CA SER A 315 27.22 1.51 -19.06
C SER A 315 27.97 2.01 -17.82
N GLU A 316 29.25 1.68 -17.74
CA GLU A 316 30.12 2.27 -16.73
C GLU A 316 29.98 3.81 -16.81
N ALA A 317 29.52 4.40 -15.69
CA ALA A 317 29.36 5.84 -15.53
C ALA A 317 30.67 6.43 -15.01
#